data_e030fb0750aba6536570a46f767c845b
#
_entry.id   e030fb0750aba6536570a46f767c845b
#
_cell.length_a   1.000
_cell.length_b   1.000
_cell.length_c   1.000
_cell.angle_alpha   90.00
_cell.angle_beta   90.00
_cell.angle_gamma   90.00
#
_symmetry.space_group_name_H-M   'P 1'
#
loop_
_entity.id
_entity.type
_entity.pdbx_description
1 polymer ?
#
loop_
_entity_poly.entity_id
_entity_poly.type
_entity_poly.pdbx_seq_one_letter_code
_entity_poly.pdbx_strand_id
1 'polypeptide(L)'
;MRVLLSTTGLRGDVEPVVALAVRLRELGTGVRVCAPPDTEERLTEFGIEVVPVGQSLRAMMEGMAEGPEPRRPADELAEQFDAVPAAAEGCDVVLATGVLSAAIGVRSVAESLGIPYFYAAYCPIYLPSPYYPPPLSRGDGRPPEEAMDDNRALWDFYTDVFSQRYADALDGRRAELGLAPVGNLVEYGFTEQPWMAADPVLAPPRPELGTVQTGAWILPDERPLPSDLETFLAAGPPPVYVGFGSTPEIEDTVKLAVEAIRAQGHRVVLSRGWADMALPDDGADCFAVGEVNLQALFGRVAAVVHHAGGGTTTVAARAGVPQVVLPQITDQPYFAEQVAALGIGVAFEEFGPAPTFDSLSAALATALSPETRARAKAVAGTLRGDGTTVAAERLRAAVGRVSV
;
A
#
# COMPACT_ATOMS: atom_id res chain seq x y z
N MET A 1 -26.17 -1.23 -10.33
CA MET A 1 -25.29 -0.81 -9.24
C MET A 1 -24.02 -0.22 -9.80
N ARG A 2 -23.63 0.95 -9.32
CA ARG A 2 -22.37 1.61 -9.67
C ARG A 2 -21.61 1.99 -8.39
N VAL A 3 -20.32 1.74 -8.34
CA VAL A 3 -19.43 2.03 -7.22
C VAL A 3 -18.48 3.15 -7.61
N LEU A 4 -18.32 4.15 -6.75
CA LEU A 4 -17.18 5.05 -6.80
C LEU A 4 -16.10 4.55 -5.87
N LEU A 5 -14.91 4.33 -6.40
CA LEU A 5 -13.69 4.10 -5.62
C LEU A 5 -12.86 5.38 -5.65
N SER A 6 -12.36 5.83 -4.51
CA SER A 6 -11.50 7.02 -4.42
C SER A 6 -10.21 6.68 -3.71
N THR A 7 -9.08 6.98 -4.33
CA THR A 7 -7.75 6.76 -3.76
C THR A 7 -6.85 7.94 -4.03
N THR A 8 -6.01 8.21 -3.06
CA THR A 8 -4.92 9.19 -3.15
C THR A 8 -3.69 8.56 -2.49
N GLY A 9 -2.51 8.95 -2.91
CA GLY A 9 -1.29 8.39 -2.36
C GLY A 9 -0.40 7.78 -3.45
N LEU A 10 0.49 6.89 -3.06
CA LEU A 10 1.48 6.27 -3.94
C LEU A 10 0.93 5.03 -4.66
N ARG A 11 1.76 4.39 -5.46
CA ARG A 11 1.40 3.16 -6.19
C ARG A 11 0.82 2.07 -5.27
N GLY A 12 1.32 1.97 -4.03
CA GLY A 12 0.81 1.03 -3.02
C GLY A 12 -0.66 1.25 -2.64
N ASP A 13 -1.15 2.49 -2.78
CA ASP A 13 -2.56 2.85 -2.53
C ASP A 13 -3.44 2.61 -3.76
N VAL A 14 -2.89 2.76 -4.96
CA VAL A 14 -3.64 2.68 -6.23
C VAL A 14 -3.83 1.24 -6.71
N GLU A 15 -2.78 0.41 -6.73
CA GLU A 15 -2.86 -0.97 -7.25
C GLU A 15 -3.95 -1.83 -6.57
N PRO A 16 -4.17 -1.76 -5.24
CA PRO A 16 -5.28 -2.45 -4.62
C PRO A 16 -6.65 -1.98 -5.10
N VAL A 17 -6.80 -0.68 -5.40
CA VAL A 17 -8.05 -0.13 -5.95
C VAL A 17 -8.28 -0.63 -7.38
N VAL A 18 -7.22 -0.72 -8.19
CA VAL A 18 -7.29 -1.34 -9.53
C VAL A 18 -7.79 -2.79 -9.40
N ALA A 19 -7.23 -3.56 -8.48
CA ALA A 19 -7.64 -4.95 -8.23
C ALA A 19 -9.12 -5.08 -7.86
N LEU A 20 -9.60 -4.23 -6.95
CA LEU A 20 -11.01 -4.21 -6.54
C LEU A 20 -11.92 -3.75 -7.68
N ALA A 21 -11.52 -2.74 -8.44
CA ALA A 21 -12.28 -2.22 -9.58
C ALA A 21 -12.46 -3.28 -10.68
N VAL A 22 -11.39 -4.01 -11.02
CA VAL A 22 -11.46 -5.13 -11.96
C VAL A 22 -12.43 -6.20 -11.45
N ARG A 23 -12.30 -6.58 -10.18
CA ARG A 23 -13.17 -7.60 -9.58
C ARG A 23 -14.64 -7.19 -9.57
N LEU A 24 -14.96 -5.94 -9.24
CA LEU A 24 -16.34 -5.40 -9.29
C LEU A 24 -16.92 -5.48 -10.71
N ARG A 25 -16.13 -5.14 -11.72
CA ARG A 25 -16.56 -5.23 -13.13
C ARG A 25 -16.82 -6.66 -13.57
N GLU A 26 -15.97 -7.62 -13.20
CA GLU A 26 -16.19 -9.05 -13.44
C GLU A 26 -17.52 -9.53 -12.85
N LEU A 27 -17.94 -8.95 -11.73
CA LEU A 27 -19.23 -9.23 -11.08
C LEU A 27 -20.40 -8.43 -11.69
N GLY A 28 -20.20 -7.73 -12.81
CA GLY A 28 -21.24 -6.95 -13.51
C GLY A 28 -21.60 -5.63 -12.81
N THR A 29 -20.72 -5.10 -11.95
CA THR A 29 -20.92 -3.81 -11.27
C THR A 29 -20.24 -2.71 -12.06
N GLY A 30 -20.93 -1.58 -12.29
CA GLY A 30 -20.32 -0.38 -12.86
C GLY A 30 -19.34 0.22 -11.86
N VAL A 31 -18.19 0.66 -12.35
CA VAL A 31 -17.13 1.24 -11.50
C VAL A 31 -16.61 2.52 -12.11
N ARG A 32 -16.43 3.53 -11.28
CA ARG A 32 -15.68 4.75 -11.58
C ARG A 32 -14.61 4.93 -10.50
N VAL A 33 -13.45 5.43 -10.86
CA VAL A 33 -12.31 5.61 -9.94
C VAL A 33 -11.85 7.06 -9.93
N CYS A 34 -11.81 7.68 -8.76
CA CYS A 34 -11.05 8.90 -8.51
C CYS A 34 -9.63 8.50 -8.09
N ALA A 35 -8.62 8.93 -8.84
CA ALA A 35 -7.22 8.54 -8.61
C ALA A 35 -6.24 9.60 -9.15
N PRO A 36 -4.94 9.55 -8.77
CA PRO A 36 -3.92 10.44 -9.31
C PRO A 36 -3.86 10.41 -10.84
N PRO A 37 -3.59 11.56 -11.51
CA PRO A 37 -3.69 11.70 -12.98
C PRO A 37 -2.86 10.69 -13.77
N ASP A 38 -1.66 10.37 -13.29
CA ASP A 38 -0.73 9.45 -13.95
C ASP A 38 -1.08 7.95 -13.78
N THR A 39 -2.22 7.66 -13.17
CA THR A 39 -2.78 6.30 -13.07
C THR A 39 -3.85 6.01 -14.13
N GLU A 40 -4.21 6.99 -14.96
CA GLU A 40 -5.29 6.89 -15.95
C GLU A 40 -5.02 5.78 -16.98
N GLU A 41 -3.81 5.70 -17.53
CA GLU A 41 -3.43 4.66 -18.49
C GLU A 41 -3.64 3.27 -17.88
N ARG A 42 -3.15 3.07 -16.64
CA ARG A 42 -3.25 1.80 -15.91
C ARG A 42 -4.69 1.35 -15.68
N LEU A 43 -5.60 2.23 -15.31
CA LEU A 43 -7.00 1.93 -15.09
C LEU A 43 -7.75 1.74 -16.43
N THR A 44 -7.41 2.52 -17.45
CA THR A 44 -8.01 2.45 -18.77
C THR A 44 -7.69 1.14 -19.48
N GLU A 45 -6.52 0.52 -19.26
CA GLU A 45 -6.17 -0.83 -19.74
C GLU A 45 -7.26 -1.86 -19.35
N PHE A 46 -7.88 -1.70 -18.19
CA PHE A 46 -8.99 -2.54 -17.72
C PHE A 46 -10.37 -1.98 -18.09
N GLY A 47 -10.43 -0.91 -18.91
CA GLY A 47 -11.67 -0.24 -19.32
C GLY A 47 -12.42 0.39 -18.15
N ILE A 48 -11.72 0.87 -17.11
CA ILE A 48 -12.27 1.55 -15.95
C ILE A 48 -12.28 3.06 -16.22
N GLU A 49 -13.42 3.71 -15.93
CA GLU A 49 -13.58 5.16 -16.04
C GLU A 49 -12.84 5.83 -14.90
N VAL A 50 -11.93 6.77 -15.24
CA VAL A 50 -11.08 7.50 -14.28
C VAL A 50 -11.47 8.96 -14.24
N VAL A 51 -11.56 9.50 -13.04
CA VAL A 51 -11.64 10.94 -12.77
C VAL A 51 -10.35 11.35 -12.06
N PRO A 52 -9.48 12.14 -12.69
CA PRO A 52 -8.23 12.56 -12.08
C PRO A 52 -8.47 13.41 -10.83
N VAL A 53 -7.81 13.05 -9.73
CA VAL A 53 -7.88 13.79 -8.44
C VAL A 53 -6.50 13.80 -7.78
N GLY A 54 -6.13 14.95 -7.23
CA GLY A 54 -4.87 15.08 -6.51
C GLY A 54 -3.67 15.31 -7.42
N GLN A 55 -2.50 15.14 -6.84
CA GLN A 55 -1.23 15.27 -7.55
C GLN A 55 -0.86 13.99 -8.28
N SER A 56 -0.02 14.10 -9.33
CA SER A 56 0.55 12.93 -9.96
C SER A 56 1.49 12.18 -8.99
N LEU A 57 1.55 10.86 -9.11
CA LEU A 57 2.45 10.03 -8.31
C LEU A 57 3.92 10.46 -8.50
N ARG A 58 4.29 10.82 -9.73
CA ARG A 58 5.63 11.30 -10.06
C ARG A 58 5.96 12.59 -9.32
N ALA A 59 5.06 13.60 -9.36
CA ALA A 59 5.25 14.86 -8.64
C ALA A 59 5.34 14.65 -7.11
N MET A 60 4.56 13.72 -6.56
CA MET A 60 4.64 13.36 -5.15
C MET A 60 6.00 12.75 -4.79
N MET A 61 6.54 11.86 -5.63
CA MET A 61 7.85 11.23 -5.41
C MET A 61 9.00 12.23 -5.51
N GLU A 62 8.96 13.11 -6.51
CA GLU A 62 9.94 14.19 -6.68
C GLU A 62 9.90 15.14 -5.47
N GLY A 63 8.72 15.52 -5.01
CA GLY A 63 8.54 16.36 -3.81
C GLY A 63 9.04 15.68 -2.53
N MET A 64 8.90 14.37 -2.39
CA MET A 64 9.45 13.64 -1.24
C MET A 64 10.99 13.66 -1.20
N ALA A 65 11.65 13.61 -2.35
CA ALA A 65 13.10 13.67 -2.46
C ALA A 65 13.66 15.07 -2.16
N GLU A 66 12.93 16.13 -2.55
CA GLU A 66 13.33 17.53 -2.34
C GLU A 66 12.91 18.08 -0.97
N GLY A 67 12.07 17.38 -0.22
CA GLY A 67 11.38 17.85 0.98
C GLY A 67 10.08 18.57 0.61
N PRO A 68 8.93 17.93 0.76
CA PRO A 68 7.66 18.48 0.28
C PRO A 68 7.31 19.79 0.99
N GLU A 69 6.95 20.81 0.21
CA GLU A 69 6.30 21.98 0.78
C GLU A 69 4.93 21.58 1.37
N PRO A 70 4.62 21.98 2.62
CA PRO A 70 3.33 21.68 3.22
C PRO A 70 2.21 22.28 2.37
N ARG A 71 1.31 21.45 1.88
CA ARG A 71 0.12 21.92 1.16
C ARG A 71 -0.87 22.55 2.13
N ARG A 72 -1.60 23.56 1.67
CA ARG A 72 -2.67 24.14 2.47
C ARG A 72 -3.86 23.18 2.54
N PRO A 73 -4.47 22.98 3.74
CA PRO A 73 -5.65 22.13 3.89
C PRO A 73 -6.79 22.48 2.93
N ALA A 74 -7.00 23.75 2.67
CA ALA A 74 -8.03 24.21 1.72
C ALA A 74 -7.78 23.73 0.29
N ASP A 75 -6.52 23.64 -0.16
CA ASP A 75 -6.18 23.18 -1.51
C ASP A 75 -6.34 21.66 -1.63
N GLU A 76 -5.93 20.91 -0.60
CA GLU A 76 -6.12 19.44 -0.56
C GLU A 76 -7.59 19.04 -0.58
N LEU A 77 -8.42 19.76 0.20
CA LEU A 77 -9.86 19.51 0.23
C LEU A 77 -10.55 19.96 -1.06
N ALA A 78 -10.12 21.10 -1.64
CA ALA A 78 -10.70 21.61 -2.90
C ALA A 78 -10.63 20.55 -4.00
N GLU A 79 -9.52 19.83 -4.14
CA GLU A 79 -9.37 18.76 -5.13
C GLU A 79 -10.48 17.70 -5.03
N GLN A 80 -10.87 17.33 -3.80
CA GLN A 80 -11.93 16.35 -3.55
C GLN A 80 -13.32 16.94 -3.84
N PHE A 81 -13.59 18.14 -3.35
CA PHE A 81 -14.90 18.78 -3.54
C PHE A 81 -15.16 19.23 -4.97
N ASP A 82 -14.12 19.47 -5.77
CA ASP A 82 -14.24 19.88 -7.16
C ASP A 82 -14.44 18.67 -8.09
N ALA A 83 -13.81 17.53 -7.82
CA ALA A 83 -13.84 16.36 -8.71
C ALA A 83 -14.86 15.28 -8.28
N VAL A 84 -14.94 14.97 -6.99
CA VAL A 84 -15.72 13.84 -6.48
C VAL A 84 -17.24 13.99 -6.70
N PRO A 85 -17.91 15.18 -6.61
CA PRO A 85 -19.34 15.29 -6.83
C PRO A 85 -19.76 14.78 -8.21
N ALA A 86 -19.09 15.20 -9.27
CA ALA A 86 -19.38 14.73 -10.64
C ALA A 86 -19.03 13.23 -10.81
N ALA A 87 -17.98 12.76 -10.16
CA ALA A 87 -17.59 11.36 -10.18
C ALA A 87 -18.62 10.47 -9.44
N ALA A 88 -19.23 10.97 -8.38
CA ALA A 88 -20.22 10.24 -7.57
C ALA A 88 -21.63 10.25 -8.16
N GLU A 89 -21.89 11.07 -9.18
CA GLU A 89 -23.21 11.14 -9.81
C GLU A 89 -23.64 9.78 -10.37
N GLY A 90 -24.81 9.32 -9.92
CA GLY A 90 -25.35 8.02 -10.28
C GLY A 90 -24.62 6.81 -9.69
N CYS A 91 -23.74 7.02 -8.71
CA CYS A 91 -23.16 5.95 -7.92
C CYS A 91 -24.07 5.59 -6.73
N ASP A 92 -24.09 4.32 -6.37
CA ASP A 92 -24.89 3.77 -5.28
C ASP A 92 -24.12 3.68 -3.97
N VAL A 93 -22.80 3.75 -4.01
CA VAL A 93 -21.90 3.62 -2.87
C VAL A 93 -20.53 4.20 -3.19
N VAL A 94 -19.84 4.72 -2.18
CA VAL A 94 -18.46 5.21 -2.25
C VAL A 94 -17.57 4.41 -1.30
N LEU A 95 -16.38 4.04 -1.77
CA LEU A 95 -15.31 3.52 -0.94
C LEU A 95 -14.06 4.37 -1.16
N ALA A 96 -13.51 4.90 -0.07
CA ALA A 96 -12.25 5.66 -0.07
C ALA A 96 -11.10 4.88 0.56
N THR A 97 -9.89 5.17 0.09
CA THR A 97 -8.62 4.67 0.63
C THR A 97 -7.58 5.79 0.64
N GLY A 98 -6.44 5.54 1.25
CA GLY A 98 -5.33 6.50 1.25
C GLY A 98 -5.41 7.53 2.38
N VAL A 99 -4.99 8.77 2.11
CA VAL A 99 -4.80 9.78 3.16
C VAL A 99 -6.10 10.31 3.75
N LEU A 100 -6.10 10.54 5.05
CA LEU A 100 -7.27 10.97 5.81
C LEU A 100 -7.84 12.31 5.32
N SER A 101 -6.99 13.27 4.90
CA SER A 101 -7.44 14.56 4.38
C SER A 101 -8.33 14.42 3.13
N ALA A 102 -8.02 13.49 2.25
CA ALA A 102 -8.87 13.17 1.11
C ALA A 102 -10.15 12.42 1.54
N ALA A 103 -10.03 11.47 2.46
CA ALA A 103 -11.15 10.66 2.94
C ALA A 103 -12.29 11.49 3.55
N ILE A 104 -11.98 12.54 4.34
CA ILE A 104 -13.00 13.43 4.93
C ILE A 104 -13.75 14.25 3.85
N GLY A 105 -13.06 14.66 2.78
CA GLY A 105 -13.67 15.34 1.64
C GLY A 105 -14.62 14.41 0.87
N VAL A 106 -14.14 13.23 0.52
CA VAL A 106 -14.94 12.19 -0.17
C VAL A 106 -16.17 11.79 0.64
N ARG A 107 -16.04 11.60 1.95
CA ARG A 107 -17.17 11.29 2.83
C ARG A 107 -18.21 12.41 2.87
N SER A 108 -17.75 13.68 2.91
CA SER A 108 -18.69 14.81 2.89
C SER A 108 -19.51 14.87 1.60
N VAL A 109 -18.89 14.56 0.46
CA VAL A 109 -19.62 14.44 -0.81
C VAL A 109 -20.62 13.28 -0.78
N ALA A 110 -20.21 12.10 -0.29
CA ALA A 110 -21.09 10.94 -0.17
C ALA A 110 -22.29 11.24 0.74
N GLU A 111 -22.07 11.93 1.87
CA GLU A 111 -23.11 12.37 2.80
C GLU A 111 -24.09 13.34 2.13
N SER A 112 -23.62 14.31 1.37
CA SER A 112 -24.48 15.28 0.66
C SER A 112 -25.37 14.62 -0.39
N LEU A 113 -24.91 13.52 -0.97
CA LEU A 113 -25.65 12.73 -1.95
C LEU A 113 -26.53 11.64 -1.31
N GLY A 114 -26.44 11.43 0.01
CA GLY A 114 -27.16 10.41 0.74
C GLY A 114 -26.78 8.96 0.36
N ILE A 115 -25.56 8.75 -0.12
CA ILE A 115 -25.05 7.41 -0.49
C ILE A 115 -24.10 6.85 0.56
N PRO A 116 -24.10 5.51 0.79
CA PRO A 116 -23.21 4.87 1.75
C PRO A 116 -21.74 5.14 1.46
N TYR A 117 -20.96 5.35 2.52
CA TYR A 117 -19.52 5.56 2.47
C TYR A 117 -18.80 4.48 3.27
N PHE A 118 -17.69 3.98 2.73
CA PHE A 118 -16.76 3.06 3.37
C PHE A 118 -15.33 3.58 3.27
N TYR A 119 -14.52 3.25 4.27
CA TYR A 119 -13.09 3.50 4.25
C TYR A 119 -12.33 2.18 4.36
N ALA A 120 -11.25 2.02 3.60
CA ALA A 120 -10.37 0.87 3.67
C ALA A 120 -8.91 1.30 3.90
N ALA A 121 -8.28 0.68 4.89
CA ALA A 121 -6.85 0.78 5.15
C ALA A 121 -6.12 -0.49 4.70
N TYR A 122 -4.88 -0.35 4.24
CA TYR A 122 -4.02 -1.47 3.81
C TYR A 122 -3.08 -1.95 4.92
N CYS A 123 -2.97 -1.18 6.00
CA CYS A 123 -2.13 -1.50 7.14
C CYS A 123 -2.78 -1.02 8.45
N PRO A 124 -2.70 -1.79 9.54
CA PRO A 124 -3.30 -1.42 10.82
C PRO A 124 -2.75 -0.13 11.43
N ILE A 125 -1.52 0.26 11.10
CA ILE A 125 -0.88 1.46 11.67
C ILE A 125 -1.57 2.78 11.27
N TYR A 126 -2.37 2.76 10.20
CA TYR A 126 -3.10 3.96 9.75
C TYR A 126 -4.41 4.19 10.50
N LEU A 127 -4.81 3.27 11.38
CA LEU A 127 -6.06 3.36 12.12
C LEU A 127 -5.80 3.64 13.61
N PRO A 128 -6.63 4.45 14.28
CA PRO A 128 -6.53 4.71 15.71
C PRO A 128 -6.40 3.41 16.51
N SER A 129 -5.35 3.30 17.31
CA SER A 129 -4.93 2.03 17.89
C SER A 129 -4.13 2.22 19.18
N PRO A 130 -4.30 1.36 20.19
CA PRO A 130 -3.37 1.32 21.31
C PRO A 130 -2.04 0.64 20.99
N TYR A 131 -1.90 0.05 19.79
CA TYR A 131 -0.74 -0.77 19.42
C TYR A 131 0.28 0.00 18.58
N TYR A 132 -0.17 1.00 17.81
CA TYR A 132 0.66 1.73 16.86
C TYR A 132 0.46 3.22 17.03
N PRO A 133 1.54 4.03 16.99
CA PRO A 133 1.43 5.48 17.04
C PRO A 133 0.77 6.01 15.75
N PRO A 134 0.15 7.20 15.79
CA PRO A 134 -0.35 7.87 14.61
C PRO A 134 0.79 8.30 13.68
N PRO A 135 0.50 8.56 12.38
CA PRO A 135 1.49 9.02 11.41
C PRO A 135 1.81 10.53 11.60
N LEU A 136 2.43 10.87 12.72
CA LEU A 136 2.82 12.25 13.04
C LEU A 136 3.93 12.73 12.09
N SER A 137 3.80 13.95 11.62
CA SER A 137 4.78 14.65 10.82
C SER A 137 5.49 15.75 11.64
N ARG A 138 6.63 16.24 11.16
CA ARG A 138 7.34 17.36 11.81
C ARG A 138 6.47 18.64 11.93
N GLY A 139 5.49 18.80 11.03
CA GLY A 139 4.56 19.93 11.04
C GLY A 139 3.45 19.84 12.09
N ASP A 140 3.25 18.69 12.71
CA ASP A 140 2.19 18.47 13.70
C ASP A 140 2.57 18.95 15.11
N GLY A 141 3.81 19.38 15.29
CA GLY A 141 4.34 19.77 16.60
C GLY A 141 4.82 18.58 17.42
N ARG A 142 5.23 18.86 18.66
CA ARG A 142 5.70 17.82 19.57
C ARG A 142 4.58 17.40 20.51
N PRO A 143 4.26 16.10 20.59
CA PRO A 143 3.32 15.59 21.58
C PRO A 143 3.78 15.92 23.01
N PRO A 144 2.85 16.02 23.98
CA PRO A 144 3.18 16.10 25.40
C PRO A 144 4.08 14.92 25.83
N GLU A 145 5.00 15.19 26.76
CA GLU A 145 5.97 14.16 27.19
C GLU A 145 5.27 12.93 27.78
N GLU A 146 4.20 13.15 28.53
CA GLU A 146 3.35 12.09 29.10
C GLU A 146 2.61 11.23 28.08
N ALA A 147 2.45 11.71 26.84
CA ALA A 147 1.80 10.96 25.76
C ALA A 147 2.78 10.09 24.96
N MET A 148 4.10 10.31 25.09
CA MET A 148 5.10 9.68 24.23
C MET A 148 5.13 8.14 24.33
N ASP A 149 4.73 7.58 25.47
CA ASP A 149 4.72 6.14 25.73
C ASP A 149 3.30 5.52 25.69
N ASP A 150 2.28 6.30 25.30
CA ASP A 150 0.89 5.86 25.19
C ASP A 150 0.32 6.19 23.81
N ASN A 151 0.16 5.16 22.99
CA ASN A 151 -0.38 5.32 21.64
C ASN A 151 -1.80 5.91 21.61
N ARG A 152 -2.63 5.67 22.63
CA ARG A 152 -3.96 6.29 22.71
C ARG A 152 -3.85 7.80 22.90
N ALA A 153 -3.01 8.24 23.83
CA ALA A 153 -2.75 9.65 24.04
C ALA A 153 -2.10 10.33 22.82
N LEU A 154 -1.24 9.60 22.09
CA LEU A 154 -0.70 10.08 20.82
C LEU A 154 -1.78 10.22 19.74
N TRP A 155 -2.74 9.30 19.66
CA TRP A 155 -3.87 9.40 18.73
C TRP A 155 -4.83 10.53 19.11
N ASP A 156 -5.06 10.79 20.40
CA ASP A 156 -5.83 11.95 20.88
C ASP A 156 -5.14 13.25 20.45
N PHE A 157 -3.83 13.36 20.68
CA PHE A 157 -3.04 14.50 20.21
C PHE A 157 -3.11 14.67 18.68
N TYR A 158 -2.94 13.58 17.92
CA TYR A 158 -3.05 13.62 16.46
C TYR A 158 -4.44 14.10 16.01
N THR A 159 -5.49 13.62 16.66
CA THR A 159 -6.87 14.02 16.36
C THR A 159 -7.07 15.52 16.56
N ASP A 160 -6.54 16.06 17.65
CA ASP A 160 -6.62 17.50 17.94
C ASP A 160 -5.86 18.32 16.89
N VAL A 161 -4.63 17.95 16.59
CA VAL A 161 -3.79 18.63 15.59
C VAL A 161 -4.41 18.55 14.18
N PHE A 162 -4.87 17.37 13.79
CA PHE A 162 -5.53 17.16 12.51
C PHE A 162 -6.81 17.98 12.40
N SER A 163 -7.64 17.99 13.45
CA SER A 163 -8.87 18.78 13.49
C SER A 163 -8.57 20.28 13.44
N GLN A 164 -7.61 20.78 14.21
CA GLN A 164 -7.20 22.18 14.14
C GLN A 164 -6.71 22.60 12.75
N ARG A 165 -6.07 21.69 12.03
CA ARG A 165 -5.54 21.96 10.68
C ARG A 165 -6.64 22.01 9.62
N TYR A 166 -7.63 21.09 9.68
CA TYR A 166 -8.59 20.86 8.58
C TYR A 166 -10.01 21.34 8.85
N ALA A 167 -10.43 21.57 10.11
CA ALA A 167 -11.84 21.82 10.45
C ALA A 167 -12.41 23.03 9.72
N ASP A 168 -11.76 24.19 9.78
CA ASP A 168 -12.28 25.42 9.16
C ASP A 168 -12.46 25.26 7.64
N ALA A 169 -11.48 24.62 6.99
CA ALA A 169 -11.53 24.40 5.54
C ALA A 169 -12.61 23.38 5.16
N LEU A 170 -12.75 22.30 5.93
CA LEU A 170 -13.80 21.30 5.71
C LEU A 170 -15.19 21.86 5.96
N ASP A 171 -15.40 22.54 7.08
CA ASP A 171 -16.70 23.09 7.49
C ASP A 171 -17.18 24.15 6.51
N GLY A 172 -16.27 24.95 5.95
CA GLY A 172 -16.62 25.88 4.86
C GLY A 172 -17.19 25.16 3.65
N ARG A 173 -16.53 24.08 3.17
CA ARG A 173 -17.02 23.29 2.04
C ARG A 173 -18.29 22.51 2.37
N ARG A 174 -18.41 21.99 3.59
CA ARG A 174 -19.62 21.29 4.05
C ARG A 174 -20.84 22.23 4.10
N ALA A 175 -20.64 23.47 4.56
CA ALA A 175 -21.69 24.46 4.57
C ALA A 175 -22.21 24.80 3.15
N GLU A 176 -21.36 24.83 2.13
CA GLU A 176 -21.75 24.97 0.72
C GLU A 176 -22.65 23.82 0.25
N LEU A 177 -22.48 22.61 0.82
CA LEU A 177 -23.31 21.43 0.56
C LEU A 177 -24.55 21.33 1.49
N GLY A 178 -24.74 22.28 2.39
CA GLY A 178 -25.84 22.26 3.37
C GLY A 178 -25.64 21.27 4.52
N LEU A 179 -24.43 20.83 4.77
CA LEU A 179 -24.09 19.88 5.82
C LEU A 179 -23.61 20.60 7.11
N ALA A 180 -23.86 19.96 8.26
CA ALA A 180 -23.39 20.44 9.54
C ALA A 180 -21.85 20.26 9.72
N PRO A 181 -21.20 21.06 10.57
CA PRO A 181 -19.81 20.84 10.96
C PRO A 181 -19.55 19.45 11.56
N VAL A 182 -18.30 18.98 11.46
CA VAL A 182 -17.86 17.70 12.00
C VAL A 182 -16.99 17.90 13.25
N GLY A 183 -17.31 17.22 14.35
CA GLY A 183 -16.57 17.35 15.61
C GLY A 183 -15.23 16.63 15.61
N ASN A 184 -15.21 15.34 15.27
CA ASN A 184 -13.99 14.51 15.23
C ASN A 184 -13.71 14.08 13.79
N LEU A 185 -12.72 14.73 13.17
CA LEU A 185 -12.39 14.49 11.75
C LEU A 185 -11.76 13.12 11.51
N VAL A 186 -11.03 12.57 12.50
CA VAL A 186 -10.38 11.26 12.40
C VAL A 186 -11.44 10.15 12.39
N GLU A 187 -12.35 10.14 13.36
CA GLU A 187 -13.47 9.19 13.40
C GLU A 187 -14.39 9.37 12.18
N TYR A 188 -14.61 10.61 11.77
CA TYR A 188 -15.41 10.89 10.59
C TYR A 188 -14.80 10.27 9.34
N GLY A 189 -13.52 10.45 9.07
CA GLY A 189 -12.86 9.93 7.87
C GLY A 189 -12.80 8.41 7.82
N PHE A 190 -12.43 7.79 8.94
CA PHE A 190 -12.22 6.33 9.00
C PHE A 190 -13.50 5.51 9.20
N THR A 191 -14.60 6.11 9.64
CA THR A 191 -15.85 5.41 10.02
C THR A 191 -15.71 4.55 11.29
N GLU A 192 -16.84 4.04 11.82
CA GLU A 192 -16.84 3.16 12.99
C GLU A 192 -16.30 1.75 12.67
N GLN A 193 -16.39 1.31 11.42
CA GLN A 193 -15.99 -0.01 10.96
C GLN A 193 -15.15 0.08 9.67
N PRO A 194 -13.93 0.60 9.75
CA PRO A 194 -13.05 0.66 8.59
C PRO A 194 -12.69 -0.75 8.10
N TRP A 195 -12.49 -0.89 6.81
CA TRP A 195 -12.07 -2.16 6.24
C TRP A 195 -10.55 -2.32 6.33
N MET A 196 -10.11 -3.55 6.65
CA MET A 196 -8.70 -3.94 6.58
C MET A 196 -8.48 -4.74 5.29
N ALA A 197 -7.85 -4.11 4.32
CA ALA A 197 -7.55 -4.68 3.00
C ALA A 197 -6.14 -5.30 2.95
N ALA A 198 -5.79 -6.03 4.01
CA ALA A 198 -4.55 -6.79 4.13
C ALA A 198 -4.86 -8.24 4.47
N ASP A 199 -3.94 -9.15 4.18
CA ASP A 199 -4.11 -10.56 4.54
C ASP A 199 -4.10 -10.75 6.06
N PRO A 200 -5.04 -11.51 6.66
CA PRO A 200 -5.11 -11.68 8.12
C PRO A 200 -3.88 -12.38 8.73
N VAL A 201 -3.04 -13.02 7.94
CA VAL A 201 -1.76 -13.58 8.41
C VAL A 201 -0.70 -12.48 8.54
N LEU A 202 -0.68 -11.53 7.60
CA LEU A 202 0.24 -10.39 7.60
C LEU A 202 -0.28 -9.19 8.40
N ALA A 203 -1.59 -9.07 8.56
CA ALA A 203 -2.25 -8.06 9.39
C ALA A 203 -3.31 -8.75 10.27
N PRO A 204 -2.88 -9.41 11.37
CA PRO A 204 -3.80 -10.14 12.23
C PRO A 204 -4.92 -9.25 12.77
N PRO A 205 -6.18 -9.74 12.75
CA PRO A 205 -7.31 -9.01 13.29
C PRO A 205 -7.08 -8.59 14.74
N ARG A 206 -7.34 -7.33 15.02
CA ARG A 206 -7.32 -6.75 16.37
C ARG A 206 -8.74 -6.28 16.71
N PRO A 207 -9.44 -6.92 17.65
CA PRO A 207 -10.82 -6.55 17.97
C PRO A 207 -10.99 -5.07 18.32
N GLU A 208 -9.98 -4.47 18.95
CA GLU A 208 -9.96 -3.07 19.37
C GLU A 208 -9.96 -2.08 18.22
N LEU A 209 -9.56 -2.50 17.02
CA LEU A 209 -9.63 -1.65 15.81
C LEU A 209 -11.02 -1.61 15.19
N GLY A 210 -11.94 -2.49 15.60
CA GLY A 210 -13.29 -2.58 15.02
C GLY A 210 -13.32 -2.85 13.51
N THR A 211 -12.20 -3.31 12.91
CA THR A 211 -12.06 -3.44 11.46
C THR A 211 -12.84 -4.61 10.89
N VAL A 212 -13.32 -4.42 9.67
CA VAL A 212 -13.87 -5.50 8.84
C VAL A 212 -12.75 -6.06 7.97
N GLN A 213 -12.28 -7.27 8.29
CA GLN A 213 -11.21 -7.92 7.56
C GLN A 213 -11.70 -8.39 6.18
N THR A 214 -11.22 -7.78 5.11
CA THR A 214 -11.53 -8.20 3.72
C THR A 214 -10.47 -9.11 3.13
N GLY A 215 -9.23 -9.04 3.58
CA GLY A 215 -8.08 -9.67 2.96
C GLY A 215 -7.39 -8.76 1.95
N ALA A 216 -6.19 -9.12 1.52
CA ALA A 216 -5.40 -8.30 0.60
C ALA A 216 -6.03 -8.22 -0.80
N TRP A 217 -6.06 -7.02 -1.36
CA TRP A 217 -6.57 -6.75 -2.71
C TRP A 217 -5.41 -6.81 -3.71
N ILE A 218 -5.17 -7.98 -4.24
CA ILE A 218 -4.12 -8.23 -5.23
C ILE A 218 -4.79 -8.56 -6.57
N LEU A 219 -4.44 -7.80 -7.60
CA LEU A 219 -4.86 -8.09 -8.96
C LEU A 219 -4.13 -9.34 -9.46
N PRO A 220 -4.83 -10.38 -9.91
CA PRO A 220 -4.19 -11.49 -10.59
C PRO A 220 -3.43 -11.01 -11.83
N ASP A 221 -2.19 -11.43 -11.97
CA ASP A 221 -1.36 -11.11 -13.14
C ASP A 221 -1.09 -12.40 -13.93
N GLU A 222 -1.69 -12.49 -15.12
CA GLU A 222 -1.56 -13.66 -16.01
C GLU A 222 -0.57 -13.40 -17.16
N ARG A 223 0.10 -12.24 -17.16
CA ARG A 223 1.09 -11.94 -18.20
C ARG A 223 2.25 -12.94 -18.14
N PRO A 224 2.70 -13.49 -19.27
CA PRO A 224 3.87 -14.35 -19.29
C PRO A 224 5.13 -13.54 -18.90
N LEU A 225 6.13 -14.21 -18.37
CA LEU A 225 7.44 -13.61 -18.18
C LEU A 225 8.09 -13.34 -19.56
N PRO A 226 8.90 -12.27 -19.71
CA PRO A 226 9.67 -12.01 -20.92
C PRO A 226 10.55 -13.19 -21.30
N SER A 227 10.69 -13.49 -22.60
CA SER A 227 11.40 -14.66 -23.12
C SER A 227 12.90 -14.68 -22.77
N ASP A 228 13.53 -13.53 -22.67
CA ASP A 228 14.91 -13.37 -22.23
C ASP A 228 15.08 -13.66 -20.74
N LEU A 229 14.14 -13.19 -19.90
CA LEU A 229 14.08 -13.56 -18.50
C LEU A 229 13.85 -15.07 -18.31
N GLU A 230 12.94 -15.68 -19.08
CA GLU A 230 12.72 -17.14 -19.06
C GLU A 230 14.01 -17.88 -19.41
N THR A 231 14.74 -17.43 -20.40
CA THR A 231 16.03 -18.00 -20.81
C THR A 231 17.05 -17.89 -19.66
N PHE A 232 17.13 -16.71 -19.03
CA PHE A 232 18.00 -16.52 -17.87
C PHE A 232 17.61 -17.45 -16.71
N LEU A 233 16.33 -17.54 -16.36
CA LEU A 233 15.86 -18.40 -15.27
C LEU A 233 16.15 -19.88 -15.54
N ALA A 234 16.02 -20.35 -16.77
CA ALA A 234 16.28 -21.73 -17.18
C ALA A 234 17.79 -22.09 -17.23
N ALA A 235 18.68 -21.09 -17.34
CA ALA A 235 20.10 -21.30 -17.53
C ALA A 235 20.85 -21.77 -16.25
N GLY A 236 20.20 -21.79 -15.08
CA GLY A 236 20.88 -22.20 -13.83
C GLY A 236 19.95 -22.25 -12.62
N PRO A 237 20.50 -22.34 -11.40
CA PRO A 237 19.73 -22.41 -10.17
C PRO A 237 18.89 -21.13 -9.97
N PRO A 238 17.80 -21.20 -9.17
CA PRO A 238 16.94 -20.03 -8.89
C PRO A 238 17.76 -18.83 -8.39
N PRO A 239 17.60 -17.65 -9.03
CA PRO A 239 18.28 -16.43 -8.61
C PRO A 239 17.65 -15.83 -7.35
N VAL A 240 18.30 -14.84 -6.74
CA VAL A 240 17.68 -13.94 -5.77
C VAL A 240 17.15 -12.72 -6.51
N TYR A 241 15.91 -12.35 -6.24
CA TYR A 241 15.32 -11.10 -6.75
C TYR A 241 15.68 -9.93 -5.85
N VAL A 242 16.01 -8.78 -6.44
CA VAL A 242 16.24 -7.50 -5.74
C VAL A 242 15.36 -6.44 -6.36
N GLY A 243 14.52 -5.78 -5.55
CA GLY A 243 13.67 -4.71 -6.05
C GLY A 243 13.07 -3.85 -4.94
N PHE A 244 13.21 -2.53 -5.10
CA PHE A 244 12.77 -1.55 -4.10
C PHE A 244 11.65 -0.64 -4.61
N GLY A 245 10.98 -1.04 -5.68
CA GLY A 245 9.82 -0.34 -6.23
C GLY A 245 10.16 1.05 -6.73
N SER A 246 9.48 2.07 -6.18
CA SER A 246 9.68 3.48 -6.52
C SER A 246 10.52 4.25 -5.49
N THR A 247 11.19 3.56 -4.56
CA THR A 247 11.98 4.19 -3.50
C THR A 247 13.23 4.88 -4.08
N PRO A 248 13.46 6.18 -3.83
CA PRO A 248 14.66 6.87 -4.27
C PRO A 248 15.89 6.53 -3.39
N GLU A 249 17.10 6.88 -3.88
CA GLU A 249 18.37 6.90 -3.10
C GLU A 249 18.83 5.58 -2.46
N ILE A 250 18.60 4.44 -3.13
CA ILE A 250 19.02 3.12 -2.62
C ILE A 250 20.11 2.45 -3.45
N GLU A 251 20.76 3.17 -4.36
CA GLU A 251 21.73 2.60 -5.31
C GLU A 251 22.87 1.87 -4.59
N ASP A 252 23.41 2.44 -3.52
CA ASP A 252 24.50 1.81 -2.74
C ASP A 252 24.00 0.55 -2.02
N THR A 253 22.78 0.56 -1.47
CA THR A 253 22.16 -0.61 -0.85
C THR A 253 21.97 -1.73 -1.87
N VAL A 254 21.54 -1.40 -3.08
CA VAL A 254 21.37 -2.38 -4.18
C VAL A 254 22.71 -2.98 -4.59
N LYS A 255 23.76 -2.18 -4.73
CA LYS A 255 25.13 -2.67 -5.02
C LYS A 255 25.60 -3.65 -3.96
N LEU A 256 25.50 -3.28 -2.68
CA LEU A 256 25.85 -4.15 -1.56
C LEU A 256 25.04 -5.45 -1.55
N ALA A 257 23.73 -5.39 -1.84
CA ALA A 257 22.88 -6.57 -1.91
C ALA A 257 23.32 -7.50 -3.04
N VAL A 258 23.59 -6.98 -4.23
CA VAL A 258 24.11 -7.76 -5.36
C VAL A 258 25.45 -8.42 -5.04
N GLU A 259 26.37 -7.68 -4.43
CA GLU A 259 27.67 -8.21 -4.00
C GLU A 259 27.52 -9.34 -2.97
N ALA A 260 26.66 -9.16 -1.96
CA ALA A 260 26.40 -10.17 -0.93
C ALA A 260 25.73 -11.43 -1.50
N ILE A 261 24.83 -11.28 -2.47
CA ILE A 261 24.18 -12.40 -3.17
C ILE A 261 25.19 -13.19 -4.00
N ARG A 262 26.04 -12.51 -4.76
CA ARG A 262 27.10 -13.12 -5.57
C ARG A 262 28.15 -13.84 -4.73
N ALA A 263 28.53 -13.26 -3.59
CA ALA A 263 29.47 -13.88 -2.66
C ALA A 263 28.98 -15.23 -2.11
N GLN A 264 27.66 -15.45 -2.10
CA GLN A 264 27.04 -16.73 -1.73
C GLN A 264 26.78 -17.65 -2.93
N GLY A 265 27.27 -17.32 -4.12
CA GLY A 265 27.15 -18.13 -5.32
C GLY A 265 25.77 -18.11 -5.97
N HIS A 266 24.94 -17.10 -5.67
CA HIS A 266 23.61 -16.93 -6.27
C HIS A 266 23.61 -15.94 -7.43
N ARG A 267 22.76 -16.20 -8.40
CA ARG A 267 22.43 -15.28 -9.50
C ARG A 267 21.44 -14.22 -9.02
N VAL A 268 21.35 -13.11 -9.73
CA VAL A 268 20.52 -11.97 -9.37
C VAL A 268 19.52 -11.64 -10.49
N VAL A 269 18.27 -11.38 -10.12
CA VAL A 269 17.32 -10.64 -10.96
C VAL A 269 17.08 -9.29 -10.29
N LEU A 270 17.52 -8.21 -10.94
CA LEU A 270 17.37 -6.83 -10.45
C LEU A 270 16.19 -6.16 -11.11
N SER A 271 15.24 -5.67 -10.33
CA SER A 271 14.20 -4.76 -10.84
C SER A 271 14.78 -3.35 -11.00
N ARG A 272 14.63 -2.76 -12.18
CA ARG A 272 15.06 -1.37 -12.45
C ARG A 272 14.28 -0.37 -11.61
N GLY A 273 13.02 -0.69 -11.24
CA GLY A 273 12.15 0.24 -10.53
C GLY A 273 11.92 1.54 -11.33
N TRP A 274 11.42 2.56 -10.66
CA TRP A 274 11.26 3.89 -11.28
C TRP A 274 12.57 4.67 -11.37
N ALA A 275 13.57 4.32 -10.57
CA ALA A 275 14.89 4.92 -10.62
C ALA A 275 15.74 4.44 -11.82
N ASP A 276 15.18 3.54 -12.66
CA ASP A 276 15.87 2.88 -13.79
C ASP A 276 17.26 2.34 -13.41
N MET A 277 17.31 1.61 -12.28
CA MET A 277 18.57 1.11 -11.72
C MET A 277 19.31 0.24 -12.74
N ALA A 278 20.58 0.56 -12.95
CA ALA A 278 21.46 -0.20 -13.80
C ALA A 278 22.07 -1.40 -13.05
N LEU A 279 22.39 -2.46 -13.80
CA LEU A 279 23.23 -3.53 -13.27
C LEU A 279 24.62 -2.96 -12.90
N PRO A 280 25.25 -3.47 -11.84
CA PRO A 280 26.61 -3.01 -11.46
C PRO A 280 27.67 -3.36 -12.51
N ASP A 281 27.41 -4.37 -13.34
CA ASP A 281 28.27 -4.82 -14.45
C ASP A 281 27.48 -5.69 -15.45
N ASP A 282 28.14 -6.13 -16.53
CA ASP A 282 27.60 -7.00 -17.60
C ASP A 282 27.75 -8.51 -17.27
N GLY A 283 27.83 -8.89 -16.01
CA GLY A 283 27.99 -10.28 -15.57
C GLY A 283 26.82 -11.17 -15.98
N ALA A 284 27.11 -12.35 -16.55
CA ALA A 284 26.08 -13.31 -17.00
C ALA A 284 25.25 -13.90 -15.84
N ASP A 285 25.61 -13.64 -14.61
CA ASP A 285 24.91 -14.02 -13.38
C ASP A 285 23.88 -13.02 -12.90
N CYS A 286 23.76 -11.85 -13.57
CA CYS A 286 22.78 -10.81 -13.29
C CYS A 286 21.87 -10.55 -14.48
N PHE A 287 20.59 -10.28 -14.19
CA PHE A 287 19.59 -9.93 -15.20
C PHE A 287 18.72 -8.76 -14.70
N ALA A 288 18.63 -7.70 -15.48
CA ALA A 288 17.78 -6.56 -15.13
C ALA A 288 16.40 -6.69 -15.77
N VAL A 289 15.35 -6.47 -14.98
CA VAL A 289 13.97 -6.46 -15.46
C VAL A 289 13.31 -5.10 -15.24
N GLY A 290 12.45 -4.72 -16.15
CA GLY A 290 11.49 -3.64 -15.97
C GLY A 290 10.28 -4.11 -15.14
N GLU A 291 9.09 -3.63 -15.52
CA GLU A 291 7.85 -4.11 -14.93
C GLU A 291 7.51 -5.51 -15.45
N VAL A 292 7.43 -6.49 -14.55
CA VAL A 292 7.15 -7.89 -14.86
C VAL A 292 6.12 -8.49 -13.91
N ASN A 293 5.55 -9.62 -14.30
CA ASN A 293 4.66 -10.41 -13.45
C ASN A 293 5.42 -11.00 -12.25
N LEU A 294 5.37 -10.30 -11.11
CA LEU A 294 6.01 -10.75 -9.87
C LEU A 294 5.38 -12.03 -9.30
N GLN A 295 4.09 -12.28 -9.55
CA GLN A 295 3.43 -13.51 -9.08
C GLN A 295 4.02 -14.76 -9.76
N ALA A 296 4.31 -14.66 -11.05
CA ALA A 296 4.99 -15.72 -11.78
C ALA A 296 6.50 -15.81 -11.43
N LEU A 297 7.16 -14.65 -11.30
CA LEU A 297 8.60 -14.60 -11.04
C LEU A 297 8.96 -15.12 -9.64
N PHE A 298 8.21 -14.77 -8.61
CA PHE A 298 8.54 -15.15 -7.23
C PHE A 298 8.44 -16.65 -6.97
N GLY A 299 7.65 -17.38 -7.75
CA GLY A 299 7.69 -18.84 -7.76
C GLY A 299 8.98 -19.47 -8.34
N ARG A 300 9.85 -18.66 -8.96
CA ARG A 300 11.06 -19.09 -9.68
C ARG A 300 12.36 -18.59 -9.05
N VAL A 301 12.31 -17.82 -7.93
CA VAL A 301 13.46 -17.27 -7.25
C VAL A 301 13.74 -17.96 -5.91
N ALA A 302 14.98 -17.84 -5.42
CA ALA A 302 15.41 -18.47 -4.16
C ALA A 302 15.03 -17.62 -2.94
N ALA A 303 15.06 -16.30 -3.07
CA ALA A 303 14.67 -15.31 -2.06
C ALA A 303 14.33 -13.97 -2.75
N VAL A 304 13.66 -13.08 -2.01
CA VAL A 304 13.30 -11.73 -2.46
C VAL A 304 13.91 -10.71 -1.50
N VAL A 305 14.70 -9.78 -2.02
CA VAL A 305 15.23 -8.61 -1.28
C VAL A 305 14.42 -7.39 -1.68
N HIS A 306 13.75 -6.74 -0.72
CA HIS A 306 12.87 -5.60 -1.02
C HIS A 306 12.62 -4.68 0.18
N HIS A 307 11.87 -3.59 -0.06
CA HIS A 307 11.58 -2.54 0.92
C HIS A 307 10.42 -2.85 1.90
N ALA A 308 9.85 -4.04 1.87
CA ALA A 308 8.68 -4.44 2.69
C ALA A 308 7.34 -3.71 2.37
N GLY A 309 7.15 -3.12 1.20
CA GLY A 309 5.82 -2.62 0.82
C GLY A 309 4.77 -3.74 0.84
N GLY A 310 3.56 -3.44 1.35
CA GLY A 310 2.51 -4.45 1.63
C GLY A 310 2.15 -5.34 0.45
N GLY A 311 2.09 -4.81 -0.78
CA GLY A 311 1.83 -5.56 -2.00
C GLY A 311 2.92 -6.59 -2.31
N THR A 312 4.18 -6.16 -2.36
CA THR A 312 5.34 -7.03 -2.63
C THR A 312 5.48 -8.10 -1.54
N THR A 313 5.36 -7.72 -0.27
CA THR A 313 5.40 -8.64 0.88
C THR A 313 4.33 -9.73 0.75
N THR A 314 3.10 -9.34 0.39
CA THR A 314 1.98 -10.27 0.21
C THR A 314 2.23 -11.24 -0.95
N VAL A 315 2.70 -10.73 -2.09
CA VAL A 315 2.98 -11.58 -3.27
C VAL A 315 4.13 -12.56 -2.98
N ALA A 316 5.21 -12.11 -2.33
CA ALA A 316 6.32 -12.97 -1.93
C ALA A 316 5.87 -14.04 -0.90
N ALA A 317 5.08 -13.65 0.09
CA ALA A 317 4.54 -14.58 1.07
C ALA A 317 3.61 -15.62 0.44
N ARG A 318 2.74 -15.22 -0.52
CA ARG A 318 1.89 -16.16 -1.28
C ARG A 318 2.69 -17.13 -2.16
N ALA A 319 3.80 -16.68 -2.73
CA ALA A 319 4.71 -17.51 -3.49
C ALA A 319 5.51 -18.49 -2.60
N GLY A 320 5.48 -18.33 -1.27
CA GLY A 320 6.24 -19.14 -0.33
C GLY A 320 7.74 -18.94 -0.44
N VAL A 321 8.18 -17.76 -0.88
CA VAL A 321 9.58 -17.44 -1.04
C VAL A 321 10.09 -16.64 0.16
N PRO A 322 11.28 -16.95 0.71
CA PRO A 322 11.88 -16.19 1.80
C PRO A 322 12.19 -14.75 1.41
N GLN A 323 12.14 -13.85 2.39
CA GLN A 323 12.28 -12.42 2.20
C GLN A 323 13.44 -11.85 3.03
N VAL A 324 14.19 -10.92 2.45
CA VAL A 324 15.09 -10.01 3.18
C VAL A 324 14.54 -8.62 2.98
N VAL A 325 14.11 -7.98 4.06
CA VAL A 325 13.37 -6.72 3.96
C VAL A 325 14.11 -5.57 4.63
N LEU A 326 14.19 -4.46 3.88
CA LEU A 326 14.87 -3.23 4.26
C LEU A 326 13.86 -2.07 4.21
N PRO A 327 13.06 -1.88 5.26
CA PRO A 327 12.03 -0.85 5.29
C PRO A 327 12.64 0.55 5.24
N GLN A 328 11.95 1.47 4.55
CA GLN A 328 12.40 2.85 4.35
C GLN A 328 11.38 3.85 4.94
N ILE A 329 10.09 3.66 4.68
CA ILE A 329 9.05 4.64 5.01
C ILE A 329 7.70 3.95 5.31
N THR A 330 6.80 4.70 5.94
CA THR A 330 5.35 4.44 6.09
C THR A 330 4.99 3.09 6.73
N ASP A 331 4.34 2.20 5.98
CA ASP A 331 3.86 0.88 6.42
C ASP A 331 4.92 -0.23 6.32
N GLN A 332 6.05 0.08 5.70
CA GLN A 332 7.11 -0.90 5.46
C GLN A 332 7.70 -1.49 6.76
N PRO A 333 7.96 -0.71 7.83
CA PRO A 333 8.42 -1.25 9.10
C PRO A 333 7.44 -2.28 9.69
N TYR A 334 6.13 -2.01 9.60
CA TYR A 334 5.11 -2.95 10.05
C TYR A 334 5.20 -4.29 9.32
N PHE A 335 5.24 -4.27 7.99
CA PHE A 335 5.33 -5.51 7.21
C PHE A 335 6.68 -6.21 7.38
N ALA A 336 7.77 -5.47 7.62
CA ALA A 336 9.07 -6.02 7.95
C ALA A 336 9.03 -6.81 9.27
N GLU A 337 8.40 -6.25 10.31
CA GLU A 337 8.16 -6.94 11.57
C GLU A 337 7.34 -8.23 11.38
N GLN A 338 6.30 -8.20 10.53
CA GLN A 338 5.50 -9.39 10.26
C GLN A 338 6.32 -10.48 9.55
N VAL A 339 7.17 -10.12 8.59
CA VAL A 339 8.09 -11.06 7.92
C VAL A 339 8.98 -11.76 8.94
N ALA A 340 9.57 -11.01 9.86
CA ALA A 340 10.43 -11.55 10.92
C ALA A 340 9.63 -12.40 11.92
N ALA A 341 8.51 -11.90 12.41
CA ALA A 341 7.65 -12.59 13.39
C ALA A 341 7.09 -13.91 12.86
N LEU A 342 6.75 -13.98 11.57
CA LEU A 342 6.30 -15.19 10.91
C LEU A 342 7.45 -16.17 10.60
N GLY A 343 8.70 -15.75 10.75
CA GLY A 343 9.90 -16.55 10.42
C GLY A 343 10.01 -16.86 8.92
N ILE A 344 9.47 -16.00 8.06
CA ILE A 344 9.51 -16.15 6.60
C ILE A 344 10.62 -15.33 5.95
N GLY A 345 11.49 -14.71 6.76
CA GLY A 345 12.60 -13.90 6.30
C GLY A 345 13.31 -13.18 7.42
N VAL A 346 14.11 -12.19 7.01
CA VAL A 346 14.90 -11.32 7.90
C VAL A 346 14.52 -9.88 7.63
N ALA A 347 14.30 -9.11 8.68
CA ALA A 347 14.00 -7.69 8.62
C ALA A 347 15.15 -6.84 9.17
N PHE A 348 15.47 -5.76 8.47
CA PHE A 348 16.29 -4.67 8.98
C PHE A 348 15.40 -3.65 9.69
N GLU A 349 15.97 -2.91 10.63
CA GLU A 349 15.25 -1.85 11.35
C GLU A 349 15.24 -0.56 10.48
N GLU A 350 14.12 0.17 10.46
CA GLU A 350 13.95 1.41 9.69
C GLU A 350 14.99 2.48 10.06
N PHE A 351 15.20 2.68 11.37
CA PHE A 351 16.15 3.66 11.90
C PHE A 351 17.43 3.00 12.46
N GLY A 352 17.68 1.75 12.04
CA GLY A 352 18.87 1.01 12.43
C GLY A 352 20.13 1.47 11.68
N PRO A 353 21.27 0.83 11.95
CA PRO A 353 22.48 1.06 11.18
C PRO A 353 22.29 0.76 9.69
N ALA A 354 22.89 1.57 8.83
CA ALA A 354 22.87 1.32 7.39
C ALA A 354 23.33 -0.12 7.08
N PRO A 355 22.70 -0.80 6.11
CA PRO A 355 23.10 -2.15 5.73
C PRO A 355 24.56 -2.19 5.32
N THR A 356 25.28 -3.22 5.77
CA THR A 356 26.65 -3.51 5.38
C THR A 356 26.71 -4.81 4.59
N PHE A 357 27.81 -5.06 3.89
CA PHE A 357 28.03 -6.34 3.22
C PHE A 357 27.86 -7.53 4.16
N ASP A 358 28.43 -7.45 5.38
CA ASP A 358 28.35 -8.54 6.36
C ASP A 358 26.95 -8.75 6.89
N SER A 359 26.20 -7.67 7.19
CA SER A 359 24.81 -7.77 7.66
C SER A 359 23.87 -8.32 6.58
N LEU A 360 24.03 -7.90 5.33
CA LEU A 360 23.27 -8.44 4.20
C LEU A 360 23.62 -9.91 3.92
N SER A 361 24.92 -10.27 3.99
CA SER A 361 25.36 -11.66 3.82
C SER A 361 24.74 -12.57 4.89
N ALA A 362 24.73 -12.13 6.16
CA ALA A 362 24.13 -12.88 7.26
C ALA A 362 22.60 -13.02 7.09
N ALA A 363 21.91 -11.95 6.69
CA ALA A 363 20.46 -11.95 6.41
C ALA A 363 20.10 -12.89 5.25
N LEU A 364 20.88 -12.86 4.16
CA LEU A 364 20.69 -13.75 3.02
C LEU A 364 20.93 -15.21 3.41
N ALA A 365 22.00 -15.52 4.17
CA ALA A 365 22.28 -16.87 4.64
C ALA A 365 21.11 -17.42 5.47
N THR A 366 20.50 -16.59 6.33
CA THR A 366 19.33 -16.96 7.12
C THR A 366 18.11 -17.17 6.22
N ALA A 367 17.82 -16.24 5.31
CA ALA A 367 16.67 -16.33 4.41
C ALA A 367 16.77 -17.54 3.47
N LEU A 368 17.95 -17.86 2.98
CA LEU A 368 18.21 -19.01 2.10
C LEU A 368 18.29 -20.34 2.84
N SER A 369 18.22 -20.37 4.18
CA SER A 369 18.25 -21.60 4.96
C SER A 369 17.06 -22.51 4.65
N PRO A 370 17.23 -23.86 4.79
CA PRO A 370 16.12 -24.79 4.64
C PRO A 370 14.95 -24.52 5.56
N GLU A 371 15.22 -24.08 6.79
CA GLU A 371 14.24 -23.77 7.83
C GLU A 371 13.34 -22.59 7.42
N THR A 372 13.94 -21.45 7.03
CA THR A 372 13.20 -20.26 6.58
C THR A 372 12.39 -20.58 5.33
N ARG A 373 12.96 -21.33 4.39
CA ARG A 373 12.26 -21.75 3.17
C ARG A 373 11.07 -22.68 3.46
N ALA A 374 11.22 -23.62 4.38
CA ALA A 374 10.12 -24.47 4.80
C ALA A 374 9.01 -23.67 5.49
N ARG A 375 9.40 -22.71 6.35
CA ARG A 375 8.46 -21.81 7.03
C ARG A 375 7.71 -20.93 6.05
N ALA A 376 8.38 -20.31 5.06
CA ALA A 376 7.75 -19.50 4.02
C ALA A 376 6.71 -20.30 3.22
N LYS A 377 7.02 -21.53 2.84
CA LYS A 377 6.08 -22.43 2.17
C LYS A 377 4.88 -22.79 3.04
N ALA A 378 5.09 -23.04 4.34
CA ALA A 378 3.99 -23.35 5.25
C ALA A 378 3.05 -22.14 5.42
N VAL A 379 3.59 -20.94 5.58
CA VAL A 379 2.81 -19.70 5.69
C VAL A 379 2.05 -19.41 4.41
N ALA A 380 2.63 -19.62 3.22
CA ALA A 380 1.95 -19.44 1.94
C ALA A 380 0.63 -20.19 1.85
N GLY A 381 0.57 -21.41 2.39
CA GLY A 381 -0.66 -22.21 2.43
C GLY A 381 -1.78 -21.66 3.32
N THR A 382 -1.52 -20.64 4.12
CA THR A 382 -2.48 -20.00 5.02
C THR A 382 -2.99 -18.65 4.52
N LEU A 383 -2.34 -18.07 3.51
CA LEU A 383 -2.74 -16.77 2.97
C LEU A 383 -3.98 -16.90 2.08
N ARG A 384 -4.83 -15.87 2.11
CA ARG A 384 -6.08 -15.82 1.35
C ARG A 384 -5.88 -15.16 -0.01
N GLY A 385 -6.56 -15.67 -1.04
CA GLY A 385 -6.55 -15.10 -2.40
C GLY A 385 -7.83 -14.35 -2.77
N ASP A 386 -8.83 -14.26 -1.88
CA ASP A 386 -10.19 -13.83 -2.17
C ASP A 386 -10.54 -12.39 -1.70
N GLY A 387 -9.54 -11.61 -1.27
CA GLY A 387 -9.78 -10.29 -0.64
C GLY A 387 -10.62 -9.33 -1.48
N THR A 388 -10.35 -9.23 -2.77
CA THR A 388 -11.14 -8.39 -3.69
C THR A 388 -12.57 -8.90 -3.85
N THR A 389 -12.77 -10.21 -3.83
CA THR A 389 -14.11 -10.83 -3.91
C THR A 389 -14.92 -10.50 -2.66
N VAL A 390 -14.33 -10.69 -1.47
CA VAL A 390 -14.98 -10.35 -0.19
C VAL A 390 -15.36 -8.87 -0.14
N ALA A 391 -14.45 -7.98 -0.54
CA ALA A 391 -14.72 -6.54 -0.59
C ALA A 391 -15.86 -6.20 -1.58
N ALA A 392 -15.81 -6.74 -2.79
CA ALA A 392 -16.81 -6.50 -3.81
C ALA A 392 -18.22 -7.00 -3.39
N GLU A 393 -18.29 -8.19 -2.81
CA GLU A 393 -19.57 -8.73 -2.30
C GLU A 393 -20.15 -7.89 -1.16
N ARG A 394 -19.30 -7.38 -0.26
CA ARG A 394 -19.73 -6.48 0.81
C ARG A 394 -20.27 -5.16 0.28
N LEU A 395 -19.63 -4.54 -0.70
CA LEU A 395 -20.15 -3.32 -1.36
C LEU A 395 -21.52 -3.58 -1.99
N ARG A 396 -21.66 -4.70 -2.69
CA ARG A 396 -22.94 -5.08 -3.32
C ARG A 396 -24.06 -5.33 -2.28
N ALA A 397 -23.72 -5.97 -1.17
CA ALA A 397 -24.67 -6.21 -0.09
C ALA A 397 -25.09 -4.93 0.65
N ALA A 398 -24.22 -3.93 0.75
CA ALA A 398 -24.55 -2.65 1.38
C ALA A 398 -25.61 -1.89 0.61
N VAL A 399 -25.55 -1.86 -0.72
CA VAL A 399 -26.54 -1.20 -1.57
C VAL A 399 -27.90 -1.92 -1.54
N GLY A 400 -27.90 -3.26 -1.50
CA GLY A 400 -29.15 -4.04 -1.42
C GLY A 400 -29.95 -3.82 -0.14
N ARG A 401 -29.34 -3.33 0.95
CA ARG A 401 -30.02 -3.03 2.23
C ARG A 401 -30.65 -1.64 2.27
N VAL A 402 -30.22 -0.72 1.44
CA VAL A 402 -30.74 0.66 1.37
C VAL A 402 -31.99 0.72 0.48
N SER A 403 -32.22 -0.30 -0.34
CA SER A 403 -33.34 -0.36 -1.31
C SER A 403 -34.60 -1.08 -0.77
N VAL A 404 -34.65 -1.41 0.53
CA VAL A 404 -35.78 -2.01 1.24
C VAL A 404 -36.21 -1.08 2.38
#